data_4dd84a665132abbad1471672973f1cc2
#
_entry.id   4dd84a665132abbad1471672973f1cc2
#
_cell.length_a   1.000
_cell.length_b   1.000
_cell.length_c   1.000
_cell.angle_alpha   90.00
_cell.angle_beta   90.00
_cell.angle_gamma   90.00
#
_symmetry.space_group_name_H-M   'P 1'
#
loop_
_entity.id
_entity.type
_entity.pdbx_description
1 polymer ?
#
loop_
_entity_poly.entity_id
_entity_poly.type
_entity_poly.pdbx_seq_one_letter_code
_entity_poly.pdbx_strand_id
1 'polypeptide(L)'
;IDRSLVGSEMCIRDRTFDVGIAEQHAVTFAAGLATENYKPYAAIYSTFLQRAYDQVVHDVAIQSLPVRFAIDRAGLVGADGSTHAGSFDVTYLSTLPNFIVMAPSDESELVKMINTSIEINDKPSAFRYPRGTGVGSILPSINEKLEIGKSNIIQEGKKMAILNFGARLSETLKASENLKKKGVNIT
;
A
#
# COMPACT_ATOMS: atom_id res chain seq x y z
N ILE A 1 -9.75 24.19 2.83
CA ILE A 1 -8.72 23.58 3.72
C ILE A 1 -9.40 23.36 5.07
N ASP A 2 -9.51 22.13 5.47
CA ASP A 2 -10.16 21.76 6.72
C ASP A 2 -9.34 22.28 7.90
N ARG A 3 -9.91 23.19 8.69
CA ARG A 3 -9.25 23.79 9.86
C ARG A 3 -8.95 22.79 10.97
N SER A 4 -9.49 21.57 10.90
CA SER A 4 -9.22 20.51 11.88
C SER A 4 -7.79 19.98 11.85
N LEU A 5 -7.06 20.21 10.76
CA LEU A 5 -5.66 19.80 10.58
C LEU A 5 -4.63 20.81 11.09
N VAL A 6 -5.05 22.02 11.50
CA VAL A 6 -4.15 23.12 11.89
C VAL A 6 -3.20 22.75 13.03
N GLY A 7 -3.64 21.93 13.96
CA GLY A 7 -2.80 21.48 15.08
C GLY A 7 -1.72 20.48 14.67
N SER A 8 -2.04 19.54 13.78
CA SER A 8 -1.08 18.54 13.27
C SER A 8 -0.11 19.16 12.25
N GLU A 9 -0.57 20.11 11.44
CA GLU A 9 0.29 20.85 10.51
C GLU A 9 1.42 21.63 11.21
N MET A 10 1.16 22.19 12.39
CA MET A 10 2.20 22.91 13.14
C MET A 10 3.39 22.02 13.55
N CYS A 11 3.16 20.72 13.76
CA CYS A 11 4.21 19.78 14.17
C CYS A 11 4.95 19.12 13.00
N ILE A 12 4.42 19.20 11.77
CA ILE A 12 4.96 18.50 10.59
C ILE A 12 5.17 19.42 9.38
N ARG A 13 4.92 20.71 9.51
CA ARG A 13 4.95 21.68 8.41
C ARG A 13 6.28 21.70 7.66
N ASP A 14 7.38 21.48 8.34
CA ASP A 14 8.73 21.39 7.80
C ASP A 14 9.04 20.03 7.12
N ARG A 15 8.10 19.09 7.15
CA ARG A 15 8.26 17.73 6.63
C ARG A 15 7.15 17.29 5.69
N THR A 16 6.19 18.16 5.41
CA THR A 16 5.09 17.90 4.47
C THR A 16 5.20 18.84 3.30
N PHE A 17 5.29 18.27 2.10
CA PHE A 17 5.44 19.01 0.86
C PHE A 17 4.22 18.75 -0.02
N ASP A 18 3.42 19.78 -0.24
CA ASP A 18 2.34 19.73 -1.23
C ASP A 18 2.94 19.96 -2.62
N VAL A 19 2.92 18.94 -3.44
CA VAL A 19 3.46 18.97 -4.81
C VAL A 19 2.39 19.28 -5.86
N GLY A 20 1.15 19.56 -5.44
CA GLY A 20 0.02 19.76 -6.33
C GLY A 20 -0.28 18.51 -7.16
N ILE A 21 -0.74 18.69 -8.41
CA ILE A 21 -1.03 17.58 -9.34
C ILE A 21 0.22 17.30 -10.20
N ALA A 22 1.32 16.93 -9.55
CA ALA A 22 2.62 16.75 -10.18
C ALA A 22 3.29 15.44 -9.69
N GLU A 23 2.71 14.31 -10.02
CA GLU A 23 3.13 12.98 -9.54
C GLU A 23 4.58 12.67 -9.93
N GLN A 24 5.01 13.04 -11.13
CA GLN A 24 6.40 12.89 -11.59
C GLN A 24 7.37 13.66 -10.68
N HIS A 25 7.04 14.92 -10.39
CA HIS A 25 7.84 15.72 -9.46
C HIS A 25 7.86 15.11 -8.06
N ALA A 26 6.73 14.63 -7.56
CA ALA A 26 6.64 13.99 -6.26
C ALA A 26 7.60 12.80 -6.12
N VAL A 27 7.66 11.95 -7.14
CA VAL A 27 8.53 10.76 -7.14
C VAL A 27 10.00 11.14 -7.23
N THR A 28 10.38 12.01 -8.16
CA THR A 28 11.78 12.48 -8.30
C THR A 28 12.24 13.22 -7.03
N PHE A 29 11.39 14.08 -6.46
CA PHE A 29 11.71 14.77 -5.21
C PHE A 29 11.89 13.80 -4.04
N ALA A 30 11.02 12.80 -3.89
CA ALA A 30 11.18 11.76 -2.89
C ALA A 30 12.47 10.95 -3.10
N ALA A 31 12.83 10.64 -4.36
CA ALA A 31 14.09 9.99 -4.68
C ALA A 31 15.28 10.84 -4.23
N GLY A 32 15.28 12.15 -4.51
CA GLY A 32 16.32 13.08 -4.03
C GLY A 32 16.43 13.13 -2.50
N LEU A 33 15.32 13.12 -1.78
CA LEU A 33 15.34 13.04 -0.32
C LEU A 33 15.95 11.71 0.17
N ALA A 34 15.64 10.62 -0.51
CA ALA A 34 16.16 9.30 -0.15
C ALA A 34 17.69 9.20 -0.32
N THR A 35 18.29 9.90 -1.31
CA THR A 35 19.76 9.95 -1.48
C THR A 35 20.46 10.62 -0.30
N GLU A 36 19.78 11.52 0.39
CA GLU A 36 20.28 12.22 1.59
C GLU A 36 19.91 11.49 2.91
N ASN A 37 19.56 10.21 2.83
CA ASN A 37 19.18 9.36 3.96
C ASN A 37 17.89 9.78 4.70
N TYR A 38 17.06 10.62 4.10
CA TYR A 38 15.70 10.82 4.60
C TYR A 38 14.83 9.59 4.33
N LYS A 39 13.71 9.50 5.04
CA LYS A 39 12.71 8.44 4.88
C LYS A 39 11.44 9.00 4.21
N PRO A 40 11.47 9.31 2.91
CA PRO A 40 10.35 9.93 2.24
C PRO A 40 9.17 8.97 2.06
N TYR A 41 7.97 9.52 2.21
CA TYR A 41 6.71 8.88 1.84
C TYR A 41 6.07 9.66 0.70
N ALA A 42 5.90 9.03 -0.45
CA ALA A 42 5.17 9.59 -1.58
C ALA A 42 3.72 9.08 -1.52
N ALA A 43 2.79 9.96 -1.11
CA ALA A 43 1.36 9.63 -1.01
C ALA A 43 0.66 10.02 -2.32
N ILE A 44 0.29 9.03 -3.12
CA ILE A 44 -0.26 9.23 -4.48
C ILE A 44 -1.40 8.19 -4.70
N TYR A 45 -2.47 8.60 -5.40
CA TYR A 45 -3.51 7.67 -5.80
C TYR A 45 -2.99 6.65 -6.81
N SER A 46 -3.44 5.40 -6.69
CA SER A 46 -3.01 4.30 -7.56
C SER A 46 -3.09 4.65 -9.04
N THR A 47 -4.24 5.19 -9.49
CA THR A 47 -4.43 5.57 -10.89
C THR A 47 -3.49 6.69 -11.36
N PHE A 48 -3.18 7.65 -10.49
CA PHE A 48 -2.34 8.79 -10.86
C PHE A 48 -0.85 8.50 -10.78
N LEU A 49 -0.44 7.51 -10.00
CA LEU A 49 0.95 7.04 -9.97
C LEU A 49 1.41 6.51 -11.34
N GLN A 50 0.50 6.06 -12.21
CA GLN A 50 0.83 5.68 -13.59
C GLN A 50 1.53 6.79 -14.36
N ARG A 51 1.18 8.06 -14.08
CA ARG A 51 1.82 9.24 -14.72
C ARG A 51 3.29 9.39 -14.36
N ALA A 52 3.70 8.87 -13.22
CA ALA A 52 5.07 8.93 -12.71
C ALA A 52 5.81 7.59 -12.84
N TYR A 53 5.33 6.66 -13.65
CA TYR A 53 5.93 5.32 -13.74
C TYR A 53 7.39 5.36 -14.21
N ASP A 54 7.72 6.24 -15.15
CA ASP A 54 9.10 6.43 -15.62
C ASP A 54 10.03 6.85 -14.45
N GLN A 55 9.60 7.78 -13.61
CA GLN A 55 10.36 8.22 -12.44
C GLN A 55 10.45 7.11 -11.37
N VAL A 56 9.40 6.31 -11.20
CA VAL A 56 9.45 5.14 -10.32
C VAL A 56 10.52 4.16 -10.80
N VAL A 57 10.64 3.95 -12.11
CA VAL A 57 11.65 3.05 -12.70
C VAL A 57 13.05 3.64 -12.56
N HIS A 58 13.30 4.83 -13.13
CA HIS A 58 14.64 5.38 -13.29
C HIS A 58 15.16 6.06 -12.03
N ASP A 59 14.32 6.85 -11.35
CA ASP A 59 14.78 7.64 -10.20
C ASP A 59 14.78 6.83 -8.90
N VAL A 60 13.98 5.75 -8.83
CA VAL A 60 13.79 4.98 -7.60
C VAL A 60 14.24 3.53 -7.73
N ALA A 61 13.58 2.72 -8.58
CA ALA A 61 13.74 1.27 -8.56
C ALA A 61 15.13 0.82 -9.04
N ILE A 62 15.62 1.34 -10.17
CA ILE A 62 16.95 0.99 -10.71
C ILE A 62 18.06 1.37 -9.73
N GLN A 63 17.89 2.46 -8.99
CA GLN A 63 18.84 2.94 -7.99
C GLN A 63 18.65 2.28 -6.61
N SER A 64 17.62 1.45 -6.44
CA SER A 64 17.26 0.83 -5.15
C SER A 64 17.06 1.85 -4.02
N LEU A 65 16.57 3.04 -4.32
CA LEU A 65 16.35 4.07 -3.31
C LEU A 65 15.15 3.74 -2.41
N PRO A 66 15.26 3.91 -1.09
CA PRO A 66 14.23 3.53 -0.13
C PRO A 66 13.08 4.54 -0.05
N VAL A 67 12.47 4.83 -1.19
CA VAL A 67 11.23 5.60 -1.25
C VAL A 67 10.05 4.72 -0.86
N ARG A 68 9.16 5.25 -0.03
CA ARG A 68 7.96 4.56 0.44
C ARG A 68 6.73 5.15 -0.24
N PHE A 69 6.02 4.32 -0.98
CA PHE A 69 4.80 4.74 -1.67
C PHE A 69 3.57 4.38 -0.85
N ALA A 70 2.84 5.39 -0.38
CA ALA A 70 1.52 5.23 0.22
C ALA A 70 0.47 5.38 -0.90
N ILE A 71 -0.01 4.25 -1.41
CA ILE A 71 -0.88 4.21 -2.58
C ILE A 71 -2.34 4.16 -2.15
N ASP A 72 -2.99 5.31 -2.23
CA ASP A 72 -4.41 5.45 -1.92
C ASP A 72 -5.29 5.05 -3.12
N ARG A 73 -6.54 4.77 -2.87
CA ARG A 73 -7.56 4.38 -3.87
C ARG A 73 -7.15 3.19 -4.73
N ALA A 74 -6.56 2.20 -4.08
CA ALA A 74 -6.22 0.95 -4.75
C ALA A 74 -7.46 0.10 -5.03
N GLY A 75 -7.57 -0.44 -6.23
CA GLY A 75 -8.72 -1.23 -6.66
C GLY A 75 -9.89 -0.39 -7.18
N LEU A 76 -11.10 -0.93 -7.08
CA LEU A 76 -12.33 -0.25 -7.49
C LEU A 76 -12.74 0.79 -6.45
N VAL A 77 -13.08 1.99 -6.90
CA VAL A 77 -13.26 3.19 -6.04
C VAL A 77 -14.71 3.68 -5.97
N GLY A 78 -15.65 2.94 -6.53
CA GLY A 78 -17.09 3.27 -6.43
C GLY A 78 -17.43 4.64 -7.00
N ALA A 79 -17.85 5.56 -6.12
CA ALA A 79 -18.33 6.89 -6.50
C ALA A 79 -17.29 7.78 -7.22
N ASP A 80 -16.01 7.54 -7.09
CA ASP A 80 -14.98 8.30 -7.80
C ASP A 80 -14.95 7.96 -9.30
N GLY A 81 -15.58 6.86 -9.72
CA GLY A 81 -15.74 6.49 -11.12
C GLY A 81 -14.52 5.78 -11.73
N SER A 82 -14.67 5.42 -12.99
CA SER A 82 -13.67 4.60 -13.72
C SER A 82 -12.30 5.25 -13.89
N THR A 83 -12.26 6.58 -13.94
CA THR A 83 -10.99 7.33 -14.07
C THR A 83 -10.11 7.27 -12.82
N HIS A 84 -10.67 6.89 -11.69
CA HIS A 84 -9.97 6.78 -10.40
C HIS A 84 -9.70 5.32 -10.00
N ALA A 85 -10.10 4.33 -10.82
CA ALA A 85 -9.88 2.93 -10.52
C ALA A 85 -8.38 2.58 -10.48
N GLY A 86 -7.93 2.10 -9.33
CA GLY A 86 -6.53 1.74 -9.07
C GLY A 86 -6.25 0.26 -9.34
N SER A 87 -6.28 -0.16 -10.61
CA SER A 87 -6.24 -1.58 -11.00
C SER A 87 -4.86 -2.07 -11.48
N PHE A 88 -3.90 -1.19 -11.73
CA PHE A 88 -2.67 -1.54 -12.45
C PHE A 88 -1.39 -1.45 -11.60
N ASP A 89 -1.44 -0.79 -10.45
CA ASP A 89 -0.27 -0.55 -9.59
C ASP A 89 0.47 -1.84 -9.18
N VAL A 90 -0.24 -2.88 -8.79
CA VAL A 90 0.38 -4.17 -8.47
C VAL A 90 1.18 -4.71 -9.65
N THR A 91 0.59 -4.69 -10.84
CA THR A 91 1.23 -5.24 -12.04
C THR A 91 2.53 -4.53 -12.37
N TYR A 92 2.51 -3.20 -12.51
CA TYR A 92 3.71 -2.49 -12.95
C TYR A 92 4.76 -2.32 -11.83
N LEU A 93 4.37 -2.27 -10.55
CA LEU A 93 5.34 -2.20 -9.45
C LEU A 93 6.01 -3.54 -9.19
N SER A 94 5.27 -4.66 -9.27
CA SER A 94 5.84 -5.98 -9.02
C SER A 94 6.78 -6.48 -10.12
N THR A 95 6.81 -5.83 -11.28
CA THR A 95 7.80 -6.13 -12.34
C THR A 95 9.15 -5.48 -12.10
N LEU A 96 9.22 -4.50 -11.19
CA LEU A 96 10.45 -3.75 -10.92
C LEU A 96 11.39 -4.52 -9.98
N PRO A 97 12.70 -4.45 -10.20
CA PRO A 97 13.66 -5.12 -9.34
C PRO A 97 13.64 -4.54 -7.93
N ASN A 98 13.82 -5.42 -6.94
CA ASN A 98 13.93 -5.06 -5.52
C ASN A 98 12.72 -4.33 -4.91
N PHE A 99 11.61 -4.23 -5.62
CA PHE A 99 10.43 -3.49 -5.16
C PHE A 99 9.56 -4.36 -4.24
N ILE A 100 9.25 -3.88 -3.05
CA ILE A 100 8.36 -4.57 -2.11
C ILE A 100 6.95 -3.99 -2.26
N VAL A 101 5.98 -4.82 -2.64
CA VAL A 101 4.57 -4.41 -2.77
C VAL A 101 3.74 -5.10 -1.71
N MET A 102 3.06 -4.30 -0.88
CA MET A 102 2.25 -4.76 0.23
C MET A 102 0.79 -4.34 0.04
N ALA A 103 -0.16 -5.21 0.39
CA ALA A 103 -1.59 -4.93 0.32
C ALA A 103 -2.28 -5.44 1.59
N PRO A 104 -2.68 -4.57 2.52
CA PRO A 104 -3.32 -4.95 3.76
C PRO A 104 -4.72 -5.48 3.53
N SER A 105 -5.12 -6.45 4.32
CA SER A 105 -6.47 -6.99 4.36
C SER A 105 -7.43 -6.12 5.18
N ASP A 106 -6.88 -5.41 6.16
CA ASP A 106 -7.60 -4.53 7.08
C ASP A 106 -6.70 -3.39 7.61
N GLU A 107 -7.25 -2.53 8.47
CA GLU A 107 -6.53 -1.40 9.05
C GLU A 107 -5.45 -1.83 10.05
N SER A 108 -5.60 -2.96 10.72
CA SER A 108 -4.57 -3.52 11.61
C SER A 108 -3.32 -3.90 10.82
N GLU A 109 -3.52 -4.61 9.71
CA GLU A 109 -2.43 -5.00 8.82
C GLU A 109 -1.78 -3.79 8.13
N LEU A 110 -2.58 -2.75 7.79
CA LEU A 110 -2.06 -1.50 7.25
C LEU A 110 -1.08 -0.82 8.21
N VAL A 111 -1.41 -0.73 9.51
CA VAL A 111 -0.49 -0.17 10.51
C VAL A 111 0.79 -0.99 10.60
N LYS A 112 0.71 -2.32 10.58
CA LYS A 112 1.89 -3.20 10.56
C LYS A 112 2.75 -3.00 9.30
N MET A 113 2.13 -2.79 8.14
CA MET A 113 2.84 -2.51 6.89
C MET A 113 3.56 -1.16 6.92
N ILE A 114 2.93 -0.13 7.48
CA ILE A 114 3.57 1.18 7.71
C ILE A 114 4.78 1.00 8.62
N ASN A 115 4.64 0.32 9.76
CA ASN A 115 5.74 0.05 10.69
C ASN A 115 6.87 -0.75 10.01
N THR A 116 6.53 -1.72 9.17
CA THR A 116 7.51 -2.49 8.40
C THR A 116 8.25 -1.60 7.41
N SER A 117 7.52 -0.73 6.70
CA SER A 117 8.11 0.16 5.69
C SER A 117 9.15 1.12 6.26
N ILE A 118 9.02 1.53 7.53
CA ILE A 118 10.00 2.41 8.22
C ILE A 118 11.38 1.76 8.29
N GLU A 119 11.45 0.44 8.39
CA GLU A 119 12.70 -0.32 8.52
C GLU A 119 13.35 -0.69 7.17
N ILE A 120 12.62 -0.54 6.06
CA ILE A 120 13.17 -0.82 4.74
C ILE A 120 14.02 0.39 4.30
N ASN A 121 15.34 0.25 4.37
CA ASN A 121 16.29 1.34 4.11
C ASN A 121 17.22 1.08 2.90
N ASP A 122 17.02 -0.01 2.17
CA ASP A 122 17.88 -0.48 1.09
C ASP A 122 17.18 -0.65 -0.25
N LYS A 123 15.85 -0.44 -0.28
CA LYS A 123 15.03 -0.66 -1.49
C LYS A 123 13.68 0.04 -1.39
N PRO A 124 13.00 0.27 -2.53
CA PRO A 124 11.68 0.87 -2.53
C PRO A 124 10.62 -0.08 -2.00
N SER A 125 9.57 0.52 -1.41
CA SER A 125 8.41 -0.22 -0.93
C SER A 125 7.12 0.54 -1.19
N ALA A 126 6.03 -0.19 -1.38
CA ALA A 126 4.69 0.36 -1.51
C ALA A 126 3.72 -0.42 -0.62
N PHE A 127 2.80 0.30 0.01
CA PHE A 127 1.60 -0.28 0.61
C PHE A 127 0.38 0.39 0.00
N ARG A 128 -0.56 -0.45 -0.44
CA ARG A 128 -1.72 0.00 -1.20
C ARG A 128 -3.01 -0.29 -0.45
N TYR A 129 -3.89 0.71 -0.31
CA TYR A 129 -5.14 0.59 0.43
C TYR A 129 -6.32 1.18 -0.35
N PRO A 130 -7.53 0.63 -0.15
CA PRO A 130 -8.71 1.07 -0.87
C PRO A 130 -9.27 2.38 -0.30
N ARG A 131 -10.14 3.04 -1.06
CA ARG A 131 -11.02 4.07 -0.55
C ARG A 131 -12.21 3.41 0.15
N GLY A 132 -12.44 3.73 1.40
CA GLY A 132 -13.58 3.21 2.16
C GLY A 132 -13.38 3.30 3.67
N THR A 133 -14.41 2.86 4.37
CA THR A 133 -14.34 2.68 5.82
C THR A 133 -13.69 1.34 6.13
N GLY A 134 -12.83 1.29 7.13
CA GLY A 134 -12.22 0.06 7.61
C GLY A 134 -13.26 -0.91 8.20
N VAL A 135 -12.86 -2.14 8.39
CA VAL A 135 -13.73 -3.19 8.93
C VAL A 135 -13.86 -3.16 10.46
N GLY A 136 -13.11 -2.27 11.13
CA GLY A 136 -13.12 -2.09 12.59
C GLY A 136 -12.19 -3.06 13.31
N SER A 137 -11.09 -3.47 12.68
CA SER A 137 -10.08 -4.32 13.32
C SER A 137 -9.42 -3.61 14.52
N ILE A 138 -9.05 -4.40 15.53
CA ILE A 138 -8.26 -3.89 16.66
C ILE A 138 -6.88 -3.50 16.15
N LEU A 139 -6.51 -2.24 16.36
CA LEU A 139 -5.20 -1.76 15.93
C LEU A 139 -4.07 -2.43 16.72
N PRO A 140 -2.98 -2.77 16.07
CA PRO A 140 -1.82 -3.39 16.71
C PRO A 140 -1.05 -2.37 17.55
N SER A 141 -0.10 -2.85 18.34
CA SER A 141 0.87 -1.96 18.99
C SER A 141 1.74 -1.24 17.95
N ILE A 142 2.23 -0.06 18.33
CA ILE A 142 3.01 0.81 17.44
C ILE A 142 4.30 0.17 16.89
N ASN A 143 4.76 -0.93 17.49
CA ASN A 143 6.00 -1.61 17.10
C ASN A 143 5.78 -2.92 16.35
N GLU A 144 4.52 -3.34 16.14
CA GLU A 144 4.25 -4.58 15.41
C GLU A 144 4.57 -4.42 13.93
N LYS A 145 5.32 -5.39 13.40
CA LYS A 145 5.79 -5.43 12.01
C LYS A 145 5.43 -6.76 11.37
N LEU A 146 5.48 -6.78 10.04
CA LEU A 146 5.30 -7.99 9.24
C LEU A 146 6.66 -8.51 8.77
N GLU A 147 6.77 -9.81 8.61
CA GLU A 147 7.92 -10.43 7.96
C GLU A 147 7.74 -10.38 6.44
N ILE A 148 8.67 -9.70 5.76
CA ILE A 148 8.60 -9.52 4.30
C ILE A 148 8.70 -10.87 3.59
N GLY A 149 7.82 -11.07 2.60
CA GLY A 149 7.76 -12.31 1.82
C GLY A 149 6.98 -13.45 2.49
N LYS A 150 6.40 -13.22 3.67
CA LYS A 150 5.52 -14.19 4.32
C LYS A 150 4.06 -13.78 4.24
N SER A 151 3.22 -14.76 4.02
CA SER A 151 1.75 -14.65 4.11
C SER A 151 1.26 -15.33 5.38
N ASN A 152 0.06 -14.95 5.83
CA ASN A 152 -0.62 -15.60 6.95
C ASN A 152 -1.58 -16.67 6.42
N ILE A 153 -1.51 -17.88 6.98
CA ILE A 153 -2.52 -18.92 6.74
C ILE A 153 -3.70 -18.64 7.66
N ILE A 154 -4.82 -18.21 7.09
CA ILE A 154 -6.03 -17.86 7.84
C ILE A 154 -6.85 -19.09 8.19
N GLN A 155 -6.90 -20.07 7.29
CA GLN A 155 -7.54 -21.37 7.50
C GLN A 155 -6.84 -22.44 6.68
N GLU A 156 -6.98 -23.70 7.11
CA GLU A 156 -6.41 -24.83 6.41
C GLU A 156 -7.47 -25.66 5.70
N GLY A 157 -7.16 -26.11 4.50
CA GLY A 157 -8.00 -26.98 3.67
C GLY A 157 -7.19 -27.99 2.89
N LYS A 158 -7.87 -28.82 2.06
CA LYS A 158 -7.20 -29.91 1.34
C LYS A 158 -7.41 -29.91 -0.17
N LYS A 159 -8.42 -29.19 -0.67
CA LYS A 159 -8.81 -29.28 -2.09
C LYS A 159 -8.33 -28.14 -2.95
N MET A 160 -8.18 -26.97 -2.36
CA MET A 160 -7.85 -25.74 -3.08
C MET A 160 -7.19 -24.76 -2.11
N ALA A 161 -6.32 -23.90 -2.61
CA ALA A 161 -5.81 -22.73 -1.90
C ALA A 161 -6.28 -21.44 -2.58
N ILE A 162 -6.65 -20.45 -1.78
CA ILE A 162 -6.92 -19.09 -2.26
C ILE A 162 -5.86 -18.17 -1.69
N LEU A 163 -5.11 -17.54 -2.58
CA LEU A 163 -4.15 -16.49 -2.22
C LEU A 163 -4.88 -15.14 -2.29
N ASN A 164 -5.21 -14.59 -1.13
CA ASN A 164 -5.81 -13.26 -1.03
C ASN A 164 -4.72 -12.19 -0.91
N PHE A 165 -4.83 -11.14 -1.70
CA PHE A 165 -3.92 -10.01 -1.67
C PHE A 165 -4.69 -8.71 -1.43
N GLY A 166 -4.74 -8.25 -0.18
CA GLY A 166 -5.39 -7.02 0.22
C GLY A 166 -6.83 -7.16 0.71
N ALA A 167 -7.59 -6.10 0.57
CA ALA A 167 -8.85 -5.83 1.27
C ALA A 167 -10.05 -6.74 0.92
N ARG A 168 -9.87 -7.75 0.03
CA ARG A 168 -10.95 -8.71 -0.30
C ARG A 168 -11.01 -9.93 0.62
N LEU A 169 -10.29 -9.90 1.74
CA LEU A 169 -10.27 -11.03 2.67
C LEU A 169 -11.66 -11.37 3.21
N SER A 170 -12.47 -10.37 3.55
CA SER A 170 -13.81 -10.61 4.11
C SER A 170 -14.74 -11.34 3.13
N GLU A 171 -14.69 -10.99 1.84
CA GLU A 171 -15.44 -11.67 0.79
C GLU A 171 -14.90 -13.07 0.52
N THR A 172 -13.59 -13.23 0.56
CA THR A 172 -12.92 -14.53 0.42
C THR A 172 -13.34 -15.48 1.55
N LEU A 173 -13.39 -15.02 2.78
CA LEU A 173 -13.84 -15.82 3.92
C LEU A 173 -15.32 -16.22 3.78
N LYS A 174 -16.20 -15.31 3.38
CA LYS A 174 -17.62 -15.63 3.09
C LYS A 174 -17.74 -16.69 1.99
N ALA A 175 -16.95 -16.58 0.94
CA ALA A 175 -16.93 -17.59 -0.14
C ALA A 175 -16.44 -18.95 0.36
N SER A 176 -15.40 -18.97 1.21
CA SER A 176 -14.89 -20.17 1.86
C SER A 176 -15.95 -20.86 2.70
N GLU A 177 -16.68 -20.13 3.54
CA GLU A 177 -17.77 -20.68 4.35
C GLU A 177 -18.87 -21.30 3.48
N ASN A 178 -19.22 -20.65 2.38
CA ASN A 178 -20.21 -21.20 1.44
C ASN A 178 -19.74 -22.47 0.74
N LEU A 179 -18.45 -22.57 0.40
CA LEU A 179 -17.85 -23.78 -0.17
C LEU A 179 -17.78 -24.90 0.87
N LYS A 180 -17.46 -24.57 2.12
CA LYS A 180 -17.44 -25.55 3.22
C LYS A 180 -18.80 -26.22 3.43
N LYS A 181 -19.90 -25.46 3.33
CA LYS A 181 -21.28 -26.02 3.36
C LYS A 181 -21.54 -27.00 2.23
N LYS A 182 -20.80 -26.94 1.14
CA LYS A 182 -20.87 -27.84 -0.01
C LYS A 182 -19.80 -28.97 0.06
N GLY A 183 -19.13 -29.15 1.19
CA GLY A 183 -18.10 -30.15 1.39
C GLY A 183 -16.75 -29.87 0.75
N VAL A 184 -16.49 -28.60 0.37
CA VAL A 184 -15.21 -28.14 -0.18
C VAL A 184 -14.48 -27.30 0.87
N ASN A 185 -13.41 -27.84 1.45
CA ASN A 185 -12.54 -27.13 2.37
C ASN A 185 -11.35 -26.55 1.60
N ILE A 186 -11.13 -25.25 1.77
CA ILE A 186 -10.06 -24.49 1.11
C ILE A 186 -9.08 -23.90 2.14
N THR A 187 -7.85 -23.74 1.73
CA THR A 187 -6.80 -23.00 2.47
C THR A 187 -6.80 -21.57 2.03
#